data_a58d5f606f3263f440da6675c23bf3d2
#
_entry.id   a58d5f606f3263f440da6675c23bf3d2
#
_cell.length_a   1.000
_cell.length_b   1.000
_cell.length_c   1.000
_cell.angle_alpha   90.00
_cell.angle_beta   90.00
_cell.angle_gamma   90.00
#
_symmetry.space_group_name_H-M   'P 1'
#
loop_
_entity.id
_entity.type
_entity.pdbx_description
1 polymer ?
#
loop_
_entity_poly.entity_id
_entity_poly.type
_entity_poly.pdbx_seq_one_letter_code
_entity_poly.pdbx_strand_id
1 'polypeptide(L)'
;MNRMKQRLLTFMISAALVIGIFPAIPAIADTDDNTSSEESIYVLYTNDVHCEVSGYPALAAYRAQLLENGENVVTVDAGDAIQGEAIGAQTKGSAIIDIMNTFGNHYAIPGNHEFDYSLSTFLDLTKNADFTYLSANFVDLQTGSTVFTPYAVKDFDGKKAAFIGICTPETYTKSTPVYFQDENGNYLYSFSENTFYETIQNTIDQAREDGADIVIAVGHLGINGTESGWKSTDVIANTTGIDVFIDGHSHETIANNIYQNKDGEDVPLTSTGTKFDNFGIMKIQMDASNDISITAQLLHPSEVTYDSSEAASEAYHSVQNKIDHYNQELSYLYEVLGTAETELTINNAEGVRRIRSGETNLGDFVADAYRSICQADIALVNGGGIRASISAGDVT
;
A
#
# COMPACT_ATOMS: atom_id res chain seq x y z
N MET A 1 42.61 -6.97 5.66
CA MET A 1 42.13 -8.22 6.30
C MET A 1 40.71 -7.95 6.74
N ASN A 2 39.81 -8.11 5.78
CA ASN A 2 38.38 -7.79 5.94
C ASN A 2 37.73 -8.87 6.80
N ARG A 3 37.16 -8.47 7.92
CA ARG A 3 36.22 -9.32 8.67
C ARG A 3 34.85 -9.21 7.98
N MET A 4 34.54 -10.13 7.11
CA MET A 4 33.17 -10.41 6.67
C MET A 4 32.39 -10.87 7.91
N LYS A 5 31.49 -10.01 8.40
CA LYS A 5 30.54 -10.39 9.44
C LYS A 5 29.44 -11.22 8.77
N GLN A 6 29.42 -12.52 9.00
CA GLN A 6 28.27 -13.37 8.68
C GLN A 6 27.11 -12.93 9.58
N ARG A 7 26.06 -12.36 8.96
CA ARG A 7 24.78 -12.16 9.61
C ARG A 7 24.01 -13.48 9.49
N LEU A 8 23.87 -14.20 10.58
CA LEU A 8 22.98 -15.37 10.64
C LEU A 8 21.55 -14.86 10.86
N LEU A 9 20.76 -14.89 9.80
CA LEU A 9 19.31 -14.67 9.90
C LEU A 9 18.67 -15.99 10.36
N THR A 10 18.23 -16.06 11.61
CA THR A 10 17.56 -17.25 12.12
C THR A 10 16.07 -17.12 11.92
N PHE A 11 15.53 -17.82 10.93
CA PHE A 11 14.08 -17.89 10.66
C PHE A 11 13.45 -19.10 11.37
N MET A 12 12.43 -18.85 12.19
CA MET A 12 11.49 -19.90 12.61
C MET A 12 10.32 -19.95 11.64
N ILE A 13 10.24 -21.01 10.85
CA ILE A 13 9.07 -21.33 10.03
C ILE A 13 8.02 -21.94 10.97
N SER A 14 6.96 -21.20 11.26
CA SER A 14 5.76 -21.74 11.89
C SER A 14 4.65 -21.80 10.86
N ALA A 15 4.49 -22.96 10.20
CA ALA A 15 3.26 -23.29 9.50
C ALA A 15 2.18 -23.60 10.56
N ALA A 16 1.39 -22.62 10.96
CA ALA A 16 0.26 -22.80 11.85
C ALA A 16 -0.99 -23.11 11.02
N LEU A 17 -1.46 -24.36 11.18
CA LEU A 17 -2.79 -24.79 10.79
C LEU A 17 -3.80 -24.00 11.66
N VAL A 18 -4.65 -23.17 11.02
CA VAL A 18 -5.64 -22.36 11.74
C VAL A 18 -6.73 -23.26 12.28
N ILE A 19 -6.67 -23.54 13.56
CA ILE A 19 -7.82 -23.91 14.37
C ILE A 19 -7.94 -22.79 15.41
N GLY A 20 -9.03 -22.01 15.30
CA GLY A 20 -9.26 -20.82 16.11
C GLY A 20 -9.20 -21.09 17.62
N ILE A 21 -8.12 -20.67 18.21
CA ILE A 21 -8.02 -20.38 19.64
C ILE A 21 -7.16 -19.12 19.72
N PHE A 22 -7.80 -17.99 19.99
CA PHE A 22 -7.11 -16.74 20.30
C PHE A 22 -6.24 -16.96 21.53
N PRO A 23 -4.93 -16.69 21.48
CA PRO A 23 -4.22 -16.42 22.71
C PRO A 23 -4.54 -14.97 23.09
N ALA A 24 -5.27 -14.79 24.20
CA ALA A 24 -5.15 -13.56 24.97
C ALA A 24 -3.65 -13.27 25.12
N ILE A 25 -3.23 -12.02 24.95
CA ILE A 25 -1.86 -11.58 25.24
C ILE A 25 -1.54 -12.13 26.62
N PRO A 26 -0.56 -13.04 26.79
CA PRO A 26 -0.23 -13.52 28.12
C PRO A 26 0.27 -12.33 28.92
N ALA A 27 -0.41 -12.01 30.01
CA ALA A 27 0.16 -11.18 31.06
C ALA A 27 1.47 -11.86 31.47
N ILE A 28 2.60 -11.26 31.12
CA ILE A 28 3.92 -11.73 31.53
C ILE A 28 3.96 -11.55 33.04
N ALA A 29 3.95 -12.65 33.77
CA ALA A 29 4.23 -12.65 35.19
C ALA A 29 5.69 -12.20 35.36
N ASP A 30 5.88 -11.13 36.11
CA ASP A 30 7.19 -10.66 36.59
C ASP A 30 7.96 -11.84 37.19
N THR A 31 8.98 -12.29 36.48
CA THR A 31 10.09 -13.01 37.09
C THR A 31 11.31 -12.11 36.87
N ASP A 32 11.79 -11.54 37.97
CA ASP A 32 13.09 -10.87 38.07
C ASP A 32 14.15 -11.66 37.29
N ASP A 33 14.49 -11.18 36.12
CA ASP A 33 15.79 -11.46 35.51
C ASP A 33 16.20 -10.24 34.67
N ASN A 34 17.36 -9.72 34.98
CA ASN A 34 17.98 -8.53 34.42
C ASN A 34 18.43 -8.81 32.97
N THR A 35 17.48 -8.97 32.06
CA THR A 35 17.71 -9.04 30.62
C THR A 35 17.35 -7.68 30.03
N SER A 36 18.30 -7.04 29.37
CA SER A 36 18.11 -5.87 28.51
C SER A 36 16.85 -6.10 27.66
N SER A 37 15.84 -5.28 27.81
CA SER A 37 14.61 -5.34 27.00
C SER A 37 15.01 -5.30 25.52
N GLU A 38 14.73 -6.36 24.79
CA GLU A 38 14.85 -6.36 23.33
C GLU A 38 13.86 -5.31 22.80
N GLU A 39 14.38 -4.23 22.24
CA GLU A 39 13.54 -3.20 21.65
C GLU A 39 12.89 -3.74 20.39
N SER A 40 11.56 -3.67 20.33
CA SER A 40 10.78 -4.10 19.18
C SER A 40 10.27 -2.88 18.41
N ILE A 41 10.36 -2.94 17.08
CA ILE A 41 9.76 -1.97 16.17
C ILE A 41 8.63 -2.67 15.44
N TYR A 42 7.43 -2.10 15.48
CA TYR A 42 6.29 -2.56 14.72
C TYR A 42 6.07 -1.66 13.50
N VAL A 43 6.04 -2.27 12.33
CA VAL A 43 5.63 -1.60 11.08
C VAL A 43 4.26 -2.15 10.71
N LEU A 44 3.23 -1.29 10.78
CA LEU A 44 1.90 -1.58 10.29
C LEU A 44 1.80 -1.09 8.85
N TYR A 45 1.29 -1.91 7.94
CA TYR A 45 1.29 -1.53 6.53
C TYR A 45 0.02 -1.96 5.80
N THR A 46 -0.28 -1.17 4.77
CA THR A 46 -1.37 -1.39 3.80
C THR A 46 -0.83 -1.24 2.39
N ASN A 47 -1.53 -1.81 1.42
CA ASN A 47 -1.34 -1.59 -0.01
C ASN A 47 -2.66 -1.81 -0.75
N ASP A 48 -2.81 -1.18 -1.92
CA ASP A 48 -3.95 -1.39 -2.83
C ASP A 48 -5.31 -1.29 -2.12
N VAL A 49 -5.45 -0.34 -1.21
CA VAL A 49 -6.68 -0.11 -0.44
C VAL A 49 -7.82 0.32 -1.36
N HIS A 50 -7.52 1.06 -2.45
CA HIS A 50 -8.51 1.49 -3.45
C HIS A 50 -9.76 2.11 -2.86
N CYS A 51 -9.59 3.01 -1.89
CA CYS A 51 -10.67 3.71 -1.19
C CYS A 51 -11.63 2.82 -0.39
N GLU A 52 -11.29 1.56 -0.15
CA GLU A 52 -12.00 0.74 0.83
C GLU A 52 -11.61 1.22 2.23
N VAL A 53 -12.53 1.94 2.88
CA VAL A 53 -12.20 2.65 4.12
C VAL A 53 -12.53 1.89 5.40
N SER A 54 -13.25 0.76 5.30
CA SER A 54 -13.79 0.02 6.46
C SER A 54 -12.70 -0.60 7.35
N GLY A 55 -11.50 -0.81 6.83
CA GLY A 55 -10.39 -1.37 7.59
C GLY A 55 -9.60 -0.36 8.44
N TYR A 56 -9.64 0.93 8.10
CA TYR A 56 -8.86 1.95 8.81
C TYR A 56 -9.19 2.09 10.29
N PRO A 57 -10.46 1.99 10.75
CA PRO A 57 -10.76 2.05 12.20
C PRO A 57 -10.08 0.93 12.98
N ALA A 58 -10.08 -0.29 12.45
CA ALA A 58 -9.42 -1.44 13.08
C ALA A 58 -7.90 -1.27 13.13
N LEU A 59 -7.29 -0.79 12.04
CA LEU A 59 -5.85 -0.50 11.97
C LEU A 59 -5.47 0.59 13.00
N ALA A 60 -6.27 1.65 13.13
CA ALA A 60 -6.06 2.70 14.11
C ALA A 60 -6.13 2.17 15.56
N ALA A 61 -7.11 1.32 15.83
CA ALA A 61 -7.26 0.68 17.14
C ALA A 61 -6.07 -0.23 17.47
N TYR A 62 -5.63 -1.04 16.53
CA TYR A 62 -4.46 -1.91 16.71
C TYR A 62 -3.18 -1.11 16.96
N ARG A 63 -2.99 -0.03 16.19
CA ARG A 63 -1.88 0.91 16.40
C ARG A 63 -1.92 1.52 17.81
N ALA A 64 -3.08 1.95 18.27
CA ALA A 64 -3.24 2.55 19.59
C ALA A 64 -2.91 1.56 20.71
N GLN A 65 -3.30 0.29 20.58
CA GLN A 65 -2.92 -0.77 21.55
C GLN A 65 -1.42 -0.97 21.64
N LEU A 66 -0.72 -0.99 20.51
CA LEU A 66 0.75 -1.11 20.50
C LEU A 66 1.40 0.09 21.20
N LEU A 67 0.94 1.31 20.89
CA LEU A 67 1.46 2.52 21.53
C LEU A 67 1.18 2.58 23.04
N GLU A 68 0.01 2.12 23.48
CA GLU A 68 -0.34 2.04 24.90
C GLU A 68 0.56 1.03 25.65
N ASN A 69 0.99 -0.02 24.97
CA ASN A 69 1.96 -0.99 25.48
C ASN A 69 3.41 -0.49 25.46
N GLY A 70 3.65 0.75 25.00
CA GLY A 70 4.98 1.34 24.92
C GLY A 70 5.82 0.88 23.72
N GLU A 71 5.18 0.24 22.72
CA GLU A 71 5.88 -0.25 21.54
C GLU A 71 6.21 0.89 20.55
N ASN A 72 7.33 0.76 19.85
CA ASN A 72 7.68 1.63 18.74
C ASN A 72 6.88 1.27 17.50
N VAL A 73 6.06 2.19 16.98
CA VAL A 73 5.15 1.90 15.86
C VAL A 73 5.37 2.87 14.70
N VAL A 74 5.45 2.33 13.49
CA VAL A 74 5.39 3.08 12.22
C VAL A 74 4.25 2.52 11.37
N THR A 75 3.57 3.40 10.66
CA THR A 75 2.51 3.03 9.71
C THR A 75 2.92 3.43 8.31
N VAL A 76 2.74 2.54 7.34
CA VAL A 76 3.19 2.70 5.96
C VAL A 76 2.09 2.26 5.00
N ASP A 77 1.89 3.02 3.92
CA ASP A 77 1.03 2.62 2.81
C ASP A 77 1.88 2.44 1.54
N ALA A 78 1.77 1.30 0.89
CA ALA A 78 2.53 0.95 -0.31
C ALA A 78 1.78 1.26 -1.62
N GLY A 79 0.91 2.28 -1.60
CA GLY A 79 0.29 2.88 -2.78
C GLY A 79 -1.07 2.31 -3.18
N ASP A 80 -1.66 2.99 -4.17
CA ASP A 80 -3.02 2.74 -4.67
C ASP A 80 -4.10 2.90 -3.59
N ALA A 81 -3.95 3.94 -2.77
CA ALA A 81 -4.89 4.23 -1.69
C ALA A 81 -6.09 5.09 -2.15
N ILE A 82 -5.84 6.14 -2.97
CA ILE A 82 -6.78 7.25 -3.15
C ILE A 82 -7.80 7.09 -4.27
N GLN A 83 -7.70 6.04 -5.09
CA GLN A 83 -8.59 5.78 -6.22
C GLN A 83 -9.28 4.43 -6.08
N GLY A 84 -10.58 4.35 -6.34
CA GLY A 84 -11.33 3.08 -6.33
C GLY A 84 -12.82 3.27 -6.11
N GLU A 85 -13.24 3.34 -4.87
CA GLU A 85 -14.65 3.44 -4.50
C GLU A 85 -15.24 4.86 -4.72
N ALA A 86 -16.55 5.00 -4.55
CA ALA A 86 -17.25 6.26 -4.79
C ALA A 86 -16.71 7.44 -3.98
N ILE A 87 -16.30 7.20 -2.74
CA ILE A 87 -15.69 8.22 -1.88
C ILE A 87 -14.42 8.81 -2.52
N GLY A 88 -13.54 7.96 -3.07
CA GLY A 88 -12.35 8.43 -3.78
C GLY A 88 -12.68 9.20 -5.05
N ALA A 89 -13.61 8.68 -5.86
CA ALA A 89 -14.01 9.32 -7.11
C ALA A 89 -14.63 10.71 -6.90
N GLN A 90 -15.52 10.87 -5.91
CA GLN A 90 -16.20 12.13 -5.63
C GLN A 90 -15.29 13.17 -4.99
N THR A 91 -14.39 12.76 -4.12
CA THR A 91 -13.47 13.64 -3.41
C THR A 91 -12.12 13.78 -4.10
N LYS A 92 -11.89 13.08 -5.21
CA LYS A 92 -10.61 12.97 -5.92
C LYS A 92 -9.46 12.56 -4.97
N GLY A 93 -9.77 11.70 -4.02
CA GLY A 93 -8.82 11.17 -3.06
C GLY A 93 -8.65 11.98 -1.78
N SER A 94 -9.17 13.20 -1.67
CA SER A 94 -8.93 14.05 -0.48
C SER A 94 -9.50 13.45 0.81
N ALA A 95 -10.63 12.75 0.74
CA ALA A 95 -11.20 12.06 1.90
C ALA A 95 -10.27 10.96 2.43
N ILE A 96 -9.57 10.27 1.54
CA ILE A 96 -8.64 9.20 1.93
C ILE A 96 -7.42 9.79 2.64
N ILE A 97 -6.85 10.89 2.11
CA ILE A 97 -5.76 11.61 2.78
C ILE A 97 -6.18 12.04 4.20
N ASP A 98 -7.39 12.60 4.36
CA ASP A 98 -7.89 13.03 5.66
C ASP A 98 -8.11 11.85 6.64
N ILE A 99 -8.57 10.70 6.13
CA ILE A 99 -8.69 9.46 6.92
C ILE A 99 -7.29 8.96 7.31
N MET A 100 -6.33 8.94 6.37
CA MET A 100 -4.95 8.53 6.64
C MET A 100 -4.26 9.44 7.66
N ASN A 101 -4.52 10.75 7.63
CA ASN A 101 -4.06 11.69 8.66
C ASN A 101 -4.67 11.33 10.03
N THR A 102 -5.98 11.03 10.05
CA THR A 102 -6.71 10.76 11.30
C THR A 102 -6.20 9.49 12.01
N PHE A 103 -5.87 8.43 11.30
CA PHE A 103 -5.30 7.23 11.94
C PHE A 103 -3.80 7.34 12.22
N GLY A 104 -3.13 8.34 11.68
CA GLY A 104 -1.72 8.65 11.94
C GLY A 104 -0.77 7.83 11.08
N ASN A 105 -0.95 7.86 9.75
CA ASN A 105 0.03 7.33 8.82
C ASN A 105 1.36 8.09 8.95
N HIS A 106 2.48 7.42 8.66
CA HIS A 106 3.81 8.04 8.71
C HIS A 106 4.40 8.22 7.30
N TYR A 107 4.32 7.18 6.49
CA TYR A 107 4.86 7.17 5.14
C TYR A 107 3.87 6.57 4.15
N ALA A 108 3.87 7.06 2.93
CA ALA A 108 3.15 6.48 1.81
C ALA A 108 4.03 6.47 0.56
N ILE A 109 3.75 5.54 -0.34
CA ILE A 109 4.42 5.45 -1.64
C ILE A 109 3.36 5.71 -2.71
N PRO A 110 3.62 6.53 -3.74
CA PRO A 110 2.70 6.61 -4.86
C PRO A 110 2.61 5.28 -5.60
N GLY A 111 1.42 4.73 -5.72
CA GLY A 111 1.11 3.71 -6.70
C GLY A 111 0.76 4.34 -8.06
N ASN A 112 0.29 3.55 -9.02
CA ASN A 112 -0.10 4.11 -10.31
C ASN A 112 -1.44 4.84 -10.27
N HIS A 113 -2.34 4.45 -9.40
CA HIS A 113 -3.67 5.04 -9.27
C HIS A 113 -3.70 6.35 -8.47
N GLU A 114 -2.64 6.74 -7.79
CA GLU A 114 -2.49 8.08 -7.22
C GLU A 114 -2.54 9.18 -8.30
N PHE A 115 -2.18 8.85 -9.54
CA PHE A 115 -2.14 9.79 -10.65
C PHE A 115 -3.44 9.85 -11.48
N ASP A 116 -4.46 9.05 -11.19
CA ASP A 116 -5.68 8.94 -12.00
C ASP A 116 -6.53 10.22 -12.00
N TYR A 117 -6.42 11.04 -10.96
CA TYR A 117 -7.07 12.36 -10.89
C TYR A 117 -6.17 13.49 -11.42
N SER A 118 -5.12 13.20 -12.14
CA SER A 118 -4.01 14.01 -12.63
C SER A 118 -2.86 14.17 -11.65
N LEU A 119 -1.64 14.30 -12.20
CA LEU A 119 -0.44 14.58 -11.42
C LEU A 119 -0.58 15.85 -10.57
N SER A 120 -1.14 16.92 -11.14
CA SER A 120 -1.33 18.20 -10.40
C SER A 120 -2.28 18.04 -9.21
N THR A 121 -3.36 17.29 -9.38
CA THR A 121 -4.29 16.98 -8.27
C THR A 121 -3.59 16.19 -7.17
N PHE A 122 -2.82 15.16 -7.54
CA PHE A 122 -2.09 14.37 -6.56
C PHE A 122 -1.06 15.21 -5.80
N LEU A 123 -0.25 16.02 -6.51
CA LEU A 123 0.71 16.92 -5.86
C LEU A 123 0.05 17.96 -4.93
N ASP A 124 -1.19 18.38 -5.23
CA ASP A 124 -1.94 19.24 -4.33
C ASP A 124 -2.45 18.48 -3.09
N LEU A 125 -2.87 17.21 -3.26
CA LEU A 125 -3.27 16.36 -2.14
C LEU A 125 -2.13 16.12 -1.16
N THR A 126 -0.91 15.87 -1.67
CA THR A 126 0.25 15.62 -0.80
C THR A 126 0.60 16.77 0.12
N LYS A 127 0.20 18.01 -0.21
CA LYS A 127 0.36 19.18 0.66
C LYS A 127 -0.54 19.17 1.89
N ASN A 128 -1.63 18.38 1.85
CA ASN A 128 -2.58 18.21 2.94
C ASN A 128 -2.34 16.91 3.73
N ALA A 129 -1.36 16.11 3.33
CA ALA A 129 -0.96 14.91 4.06
C ALA A 129 -0.09 15.31 5.26
N ASP A 130 -0.45 14.80 6.45
CA ASP A 130 0.35 14.93 7.67
C ASP A 130 1.47 13.87 7.73
N PHE A 131 1.57 13.05 6.70
CA PHE A 131 2.57 12.03 6.48
C PHE A 131 3.43 12.34 5.24
N THR A 132 4.54 11.62 5.09
CA THR A 132 5.48 11.86 4.00
C THR A 132 5.31 10.85 2.87
N TYR A 133 5.11 11.34 1.65
CA TYR A 133 5.26 10.50 0.45
C TYR A 133 6.73 10.29 0.13
N LEU A 134 7.11 9.04 -0.18
CA LEU A 134 8.48 8.65 -0.50
C LEU A 134 8.56 8.10 -1.93
N SER A 135 9.58 8.48 -2.70
CA SER A 135 9.92 7.83 -3.96
C SER A 135 11.36 8.12 -4.37
N ALA A 136 12.16 7.06 -4.49
CA ALA A 136 13.55 7.13 -4.96
C ALA A 136 13.65 7.37 -6.47
N ASN A 137 12.63 6.95 -7.23
CA ASN A 137 12.72 6.84 -8.68
C ASN A 137 11.74 7.74 -9.47
N PHE A 138 10.85 8.47 -8.80
CA PHE A 138 9.99 9.45 -9.47
C PHE A 138 10.69 10.81 -9.54
N VAL A 139 11.11 11.20 -10.73
CA VAL A 139 12.05 12.32 -11.00
C VAL A 139 11.39 13.36 -11.87
N ASP A 140 11.55 14.63 -11.51
CA ASP A 140 11.26 15.79 -12.37
C ASP A 140 12.46 15.99 -13.34
N LEU A 141 12.23 15.79 -14.63
CA LEU A 141 13.26 15.89 -15.67
C LEU A 141 13.75 17.31 -15.92
N GLN A 142 13.02 18.34 -15.46
CA GLN A 142 13.47 19.74 -15.59
C GLN A 142 14.51 20.09 -14.53
N THR A 143 14.34 19.57 -13.31
CA THR A 143 15.24 19.83 -12.19
C THR A 143 16.29 18.75 -12.01
N GLY A 144 16.02 17.54 -12.48
CA GLY A 144 16.82 16.34 -12.24
C GLY A 144 16.71 15.81 -10.81
N SER A 145 15.78 16.34 -10.02
CA SER A 145 15.56 15.91 -8.62
C SER A 145 14.36 14.98 -8.50
N THR A 146 14.35 14.14 -7.48
CA THR A 146 13.16 13.36 -7.13
C THR A 146 12.02 14.28 -6.72
N VAL A 147 10.79 13.93 -7.10
CA VAL A 147 9.58 14.70 -6.77
C VAL A 147 9.25 14.58 -5.28
N PHE A 148 9.50 13.41 -4.71
CA PHE A 148 9.34 13.13 -3.29
C PHE A 148 10.68 12.79 -2.66
N THR A 149 10.75 12.82 -1.34
CA THR A 149 11.94 12.36 -0.59
C THR A 149 12.22 10.90 -0.94
N PRO A 150 13.44 10.52 -1.34
CA PRO A 150 13.76 9.16 -1.76
C PRO A 150 13.53 8.12 -0.66
N TYR A 151 13.86 8.46 0.57
CA TYR A 151 13.72 7.64 1.76
C TYR A 151 13.58 8.50 3.01
N ALA A 152 13.10 7.91 4.08
CA ALA A 152 13.08 8.51 5.41
C ALA A 152 13.75 7.58 6.41
N VAL A 153 14.53 8.14 7.32
CA VAL A 153 15.16 7.40 8.43
C VAL A 153 14.43 7.75 9.72
N LYS A 154 13.97 6.74 10.45
CA LYS A 154 13.38 6.90 11.76
C LYS A 154 14.28 6.25 12.81
N ASP A 155 14.58 7.02 13.85
CA ASP A 155 15.38 6.55 14.98
C ASP A 155 14.44 6.01 16.07
N PHE A 156 14.77 4.85 16.59
CA PHE A 156 14.09 4.16 17.67
C PHE A 156 15.15 3.86 18.76
N ASP A 157 15.32 4.79 19.67
CA ASP A 157 16.27 4.69 20.79
C ASP A 157 17.71 4.31 20.39
N GLY A 158 18.16 4.89 19.25
CA GLY A 158 19.49 4.66 18.70
C GLY A 158 19.57 3.57 17.65
N LYS A 159 18.46 2.90 17.32
CA LYS A 159 18.33 1.97 16.19
C LYS A 159 17.58 2.66 15.05
N LYS A 160 18.16 2.68 13.87
CA LYS A 160 17.66 3.43 12.72
C LYS A 160 17.10 2.51 11.65
N ALA A 161 15.81 2.71 11.32
CA ALA A 161 15.18 2.07 10.18
C ALA A 161 14.98 3.08 9.04
N ALA A 162 15.47 2.76 7.85
CA ALA A 162 15.22 3.53 6.63
C ALA A 162 14.06 2.90 5.85
N PHE A 163 13.12 3.74 5.41
CA PHE A 163 12.01 3.39 4.55
C PHE A 163 12.26 4.00 3.17
N ILE A 164 12.45 3.16 2.16
CA ILE A 164 12.76 3.59 0.78
C ILE A 164 11.51 3.40 -0.08
N GLY A 165 11.02 4.47 -0.72
CA GLY A 165 9.89 4.42 -1.62
C GLY A 165 10.27 4.03 -3.04
N ILE A 166 9.52 3.13 -3.69
CA ILE A 166 9.77 2.69 -5.06
C ILE A 166 8.45 2.64 -5.84
N CYS A 167 8.31 3.52 -6.84
CA CYS A 167 7.13 3.58 -7.71
C CYS A 167 7.32 2.71 -8.95
N THR A 168 6.23 2.11 -9.45
CA THR A 168 6.29 1.34 -10.70
C THR A 168 6.43 2.25 -11.93
N PRO A 169 7.38 1.96 -12.84
CA PRO A 169 7.42 2.63 -14.14
C PRO A 169 6.18 2.35 -15.01
N GLU A 170 5.41 1.30 -14.72
CA GLU A 170 4.13 1.02 -15.40
C GLU A 170 3.09 2.13 -15.21
N THR A 171 3.31 3.06 -14.29
CA THR A 171 2.43 4.22 -14.05
C THR A 171 2.09 4.97 -15.34
N TYR A 172 3.01 5.08 -16.29
CA TYR A 172 2.73 5.68 -17.59
C TYR A 172 1.60 5.00 -18.37
N THR A 173 1.50 3.68 -18.27
CA THR A 173 0.53 2.86 -19.04
C THR A 173 -0.66 2.44 -18.21
N LYS A 174 -0.54 2.41 -16.90
CA LYS A 174 -1.60 2.02 -15.97
C LYS A 174 -2.45 3.21 -15.52
N SER A 175 -1.90 4.43 -15.57
CA SER A 175 -2.63 5.68 -15.40
C SER A 175 -2.77 6.39 -16.75
N THR A 176 -2.63 7.71 -16.82
CA THR A 176 -2.85 8.50 -18.03
C THR A 176 -1.56 9.20 -18.44
N PRO A 177 -0.89 8.77 -19.53
CA PRO A 177 0.44 9.29 -19.95
C PRO A 177 0.51 10.80 -20.08
N VAL A 178 -0.57 11.43 -20.56
CA VAL A 178 -0.61 12.90 -20.80
C VAL A 178 -0.41 13.70 -19.52
N TYR A 179 -0.65 13.15 -18.34
CA TYR A 179 -0.43 13.84 -17.07
C TYR A 179 1.05 14.07 -16.75
N PHE A 180 1.94 13.35 -17.44
CA PHE A 180 3.39 13.44 -17.25
C PHE A 180 4.10 14.15 -18.39
N GLN A 181 3.34 14.75 -19.35
CA GLN A 181 3.85 15.34 -20.59
C GLN A 181 3.56 16.82 -20.69
N ASP A 182 4.37 17.52 -21.50
CA ASP A 182 4.09 18.88 -21.96
C ASP A 182 3.08 18.88 -23.13
N GLU A 183 2.73 20.09 -23.60
CA GLU A 183 1.80 20.28 -24.73
C GLU A 183 2.29 19.65 -26.06
N ASN A 184 3.57 19.34 -26.17
CA ASN A 184 4.20 18.72 -27.36
C ASN A 184 4.33 17.19 -27.21
N GLY A 185 3.91 16.61 -26.07
CA GLY A 185 4.01 15.20 -25.77
C GLY A 185 5.37 14.75 -25.23
N ASN A 186 6.26 15.68 -24.86
CA ASN A 186 7.51 15.32 -24.21
C ASN A 186 7.28 15.04 -22.74
N TYR A 187 7.86 13.98 -22.23
CA TYR A 187 7.78 13.66 -20.80
C TYR A 187 8.53 14.70 -19.96
N LEU A 188 7.88 15.20 -18.94
CA LEU A 188 8.42 16.11 -17.92
C LEU A 188 8.90 15.37 -16.68
N TYR A 189 8.48 14.13 -16.53
CA TYR A 189 8.78 13.27 -15.38
C TYR A 189 9.27 11.90 -15.85
N SER A 190 10.03 11.19 -15.01
CA SER A 190 10.53 9.86 -15.25
C SER A 190 10.37 9.01 -13.96
N PHE A 191 10.18 7.71 -14.13
CA PHE A 191 10.28 6.72 -13.05
C PHE A 191 11.62 5.99 -13.07
N SER A 192 12.66 6.65 -13.63
CA SER A 192 14.02 6.13 -13.75
C SER A 192 14.13 4.78 -14.46
N GLU A 193 13.24 4.51 -15.39
CA GLU A 193 13.09 3.20 -16.06
C GLU A 193 14.39 2.68 -16.70
N ASN A 194 15.27 3.59 -17.16
CA ASN A 194 16.54 3.21 -17.78
C ASN A 194 17.68 2.97 -16.77
N THR A 195 17.56 3.49 -15.54
CA THR A 195 18.55 3.38 -14.47
C THR A 195 17.92 2.79 -13.20
N PHE A 196 16.84 2.03 -13.34
CA PHE A 196 15.93 1.65 -12.26
C PHE A 196 16.67 1.02 -11.07
N TYR A 197 17.42 -0.07 -11.31
CA TYR A 197 18.15 -0.74 -10.24
C TYR A 197 19.31 0.08 -9.68
N GLU A 198 20.01 0.85 -10.55
CA GLU A 198 21.10 1.72 -10.12
C GLU A 198 20.58 2.84 -9.19
N THR A 199 19.45 3.45 -9.55
CA THR A 199 18.81 4.49 -8.73
C THR A 199 18.40 3.95 -7.36
N ILE A 200 17.80 2.75 -7.32
CA ILE A 200 17.40 2.10 -6.06
C ILE A 200 18.63 1.72 -5.24
N GLN A 201 19.65 1.10 -5.84
CA GLN A 201 20.89 0.74 -5.14
C GLN A 201 21.56 1.97 -4.53
N ASN A 202 21.72 3.05 -5.29
CA ASN A 202 22.32 4.29 -4.77
C ASN A 202 21.53 4.85 -3.58
N THR A 203 20.21 4.71 -3.59
CA THR A 203 19.35 5.13 -2.46
C THR A 203 19.56 4.24 -1.23
N ILE A 204 19.68 2.93 -1.43
CA ILE A 204 19.99 1.98 -0.35
C ILE A 204 21.34 2.32 0.27
N ASP A 205 22.36 2.50 -0.57
CA ASP A 205 23.72 2.80 -0.13
C ASP A 205 23.76 4.12 0.68
N GLN A 206 23.06 5.16 0.19
CA GLN A 206 22.97 6.43 0.90
C GLN A 206 22.24 6.29 2.26
N ALA A 207 21.16 5.53 2.33
CA ALA A 207 20.45 5.27 3.59
C ALA A 207 21.37 4.54 4.60
N ARG A 208 22.18 3.61 4.13
CA ARG A 208 23.19 2.92 4.95
C ARG A 208 24.31 3.85 5.40
N GLU A 209 24.80 4.74 4.51
CA GLU A 209 25.79 5.77 4.85
C GLU A 209 25.27 6.75 5.90
N ASP A 210 23.97 7.09 5.85
CA ASP A 210 23.29 7.93 6.87
C ASP A 210 23.05 7.18 8.18
N GLY A 211 23.47 5.94 8.25
CA GLY A 211 23.54 5.12 9.47
C GLY A 211 22.29 4.26 9.70
N ALA A 212 21.55 3.91 8.66
CA ALA A 212 20.44 2.96 8.80
C ALA A 212 20.95 1.56 9.17
N ASP A 213 20.47 1.04 10.31
CA ASP A 213 20.69 -0.35 10.74
C ASP A 213 19.82 -1.32 9.94
N ILE A 214 18.64 -0.87 9.52
CA ILE A 214 17.65 -1.64 8.78
C ILE A 214 17.20 -0.82 7.57
N VAL A 215 17.07 -1.48 6.41
CA VAL A 215 16.47 -0.91 5.19
C VAL A 215 15.20 -1.68 4.82
N ILE A 216 14.09 -0.99 4.87
CA ILE A 216 12.77 -1.47 4.48
C ILE A 216 12.44 -0.85 3.12
N ALA A 217 12.43 -1.66 2.07
CA ALA A 217 11.91 -1.21 0.78
C ALA A 217 10.39 -1.25 0.82
N VAL A 218 9.76 -0.15 0.43
CA VAL A 218 8.30 -0.04 0.28
C VAL A 218 8.04 0.26 -1.19
N GLY A 219 7.57 -0.74 -1.91
CA GLY A 219 7.40 -0.66 -3.35
C GLY A 219 5.94 -0.80 -3.76
N HIS A 220 5.62 -0.19 -4.89
CA HIS A 220 4.38 -0.45 -5.61
C HIS A 220 4.74 -1.02 -6.98
N LEU A 221 5.16 -2.30 -7.01
CA LEU A 221 5.77 -2.93 -8.18
C LEU A 221 5.06 -4.21 -8.61
N GLY A 222 4.61 -5.01 -7.66
CA GLY A 222 3.99 -6.31 -7.90
C GLY A 222 4.99 -7.42 -8.23
N ILE A 223 4.51 -8.66 -8.08
CA ILE A 223 5.26 -9.88 -8.47
C ILE A 223 4.66 -10.56 -9.68
N ASN A 224 3.37 -10.32 -9.98
CA ASN A 224 2.61 -10.89 -11.09
C ASN A 224 1.94 -9.78 -11.91
N GLY A 225 1.74 -10.03 -13.21
CA GLY A 225 1.04 -9.08 -14.08
C GLY A 225 1.83 -7.82 -14.43
N THR A 226 3.02 -7.66 -13.89
CA THR A 226 3.94 -6.54 -14.12
C THR A 226 4.92 -6.90 -15.23
N GLU A 227 5.37 -5.89 -15.97
CA GLU A 227 6.39 -6.06 -17.01
C GLU A 227 7.71 -6.58 -16.40
N SER A 228 8.38 -7.46 -17.12
CA SER A 228 9.67 -8.01 -16.68
C SER A 228 10.71 -6.91 -16.56
N GLY A 229 11.43 -6.92 -15.46
CA GLY A 229 12.45 -5.94 -15.12
C GLY A 229 11.99 -4.86 -14.14
N TRP A 230 10.70 -4.80 -13.80
CA TRP A 230 10.17 -3.80 -12.84
C TRP A 230 9.43 -4.41 -11.65
N LYS A 231 9.47 -5.72 -11.50
CA LYS A 231 8.86 -6.42 -10.36
C LYS A 231 9.67 -6.19 -9.09
N SER A 232 9.03 -6.28 -7.95
CA SER A 232 9.71 -6.27 -6.64
C SER A 232 10.74 -7.38 -6.52
N THR A 233 10.44 -8.57 -7.09
CA THR A 233 11.39 -9.69 -7.17
C THR A 233 12.59 -9.40 -8.05
N ASP A 234 12.42 -8.59 -9.12
CA ASP A 234 13.53 -8.17 -9.98
C ASP A 234 14.42 -7.14 -9.25
N VAL A 235 13.81 -6.22 -8.46
CA VAL A 235 14.56 -5.29 -7.61
C VAL A 235 15.40 -6.05 -6.59
N ILE A 236 14.80 -6.98 -5.87
CA ILE A 236 15.53 -7.81 -4.89
C ILE A 236 16.71 -8.54 -5.56
N ALA A 237 16.48 -9.18 -6.70
CA ALA A 237 17.51 -9.96 -7.40
C ALA A 237 18.65 -9.10 -7.99
N ASN A 238 18.47 -7.80 -8.18
CA ASN A 238 19.45 -6.89 -8.79
C ASN A 238 20.06 -5.87 -7.83
N THR A 239 19.65 -5.88 -6.56
CA THR A 239 20.18 -4.97 -5.52
C THR A 239 20.71 -5.75 -4.32
N THR A 240 21.35 -5.05 -3.40
CA THR A 240 21.84 -5.59 -2.12
C THR A 240 21.49 -4.62 -0.99
N GLY A 241 21.42 -5.12 0.24
CA GLY A 241 21.26 -4.27 1.42
C GLY A 241 19.80 -3.94 1.79
N ILE A 242 18.81 -4.50 1.10
CA ILE A 242 17.39 -4.51 1.54
C ILE A 242 17.24 -5.64 2.57
N ASP A 243 16.70 -5.33 3.76
CA ASP A 243 16.43 -6.33 4.80
C ASP A 243 15.03 -6.93 4.67
N VAL A 244 14.05 -6.15 4.15
CA VAL A 244 12.67 -6.61 3.90
C VAL A 244 12.00 -5.74 2.86
N PHE A 245 11.05 -6.31 2.12
CA PHE A 245 10.28 -5.64 1.08
C PHE A 245 8.76 -5.70 1.38
N ILE A 246 8.11 -4.53 1.48
CA ILE A 246 6.66 -4.36 1.52
C ILE A 246 6.23 -3.98 0.11
N ASP A 247 5.32 -4.73 -0.51
CA ASP A 247 4.93 -4.55 -1.92
C ASP A 247 3.41 -4.35 -2.10
N GLY A 248 3.03 -3.80 -3.24
CA GLY A 248 1.67 -3.63 -3.70
C GLY A 248 1.53 -3.93 -5.19
N HIS A 249 0.52 -3.36 -5.87
CA HIS A 249 0.28 -3.37 -7.32
C HIS A 249 -0.34 -4.65 -7.88
N SER A 250 0.13 -5.82 -7.52
CA SER A 250 -0.39 -7.09 -8.07
C SER A 250 -1.56 -7.67 -7.29
N HIS A 251 -2.00 -7.02 -6.21
CA HIS A 251 -3.09 -7.44 -5.32
C HIS A 251 -2.89 -8.85 -4.73
N GLU A 252 -1.66 -9.31 -4.65
CA GLU A 252 -1.34 -10.62 -4.08
C GLU A 252 -1.36 -10.55 -2.56
N THR A 253 -1.88 -11.61 -1.94
CA THR A 253 -1.81 -11.78 -0.48
C THR A 253 -0.60 -12.63 -0.12
N ILE A 254 0.43 -12.00 0.40
CA ILE A 254 1.72 -12.63 0.73
C ILE A 254 2.09 -12.29 2.17
N ALA A 255 1.98 -13.24 3.06
CA ALA A 255 2.36 -13.00 4.46
C ALA A 255 3.89 -12.85 4.61
N ASN A 256 4.65 -13.75 3.96
CA ASN A 256 6.12 -13.74 4.02
C ASN A 256 6.69 -14.73 3.00
N ASN A 257 7.13 -14.25 1.85
CA ASN A 257 7.86 -15.05 0.87
C ASN A 257 9.33 -14.61 0.84
N ILE A 258 10.24 -15.56 0.77
CA ILE A 258 11.69 -15.30 0.76
C ILE A 258 12.19 -15.31 -0.68
N TYR A 259 12.91 -14.25 -1.05
CA TYR A 259 13.63 -14.11 -2.30
C TYR A 259 15.10 -13.84 -2.04
N GLN A 260 15.97 -14.20 -2.95
CA GLN A 260 17.40 -13.96 -2.80
C GLN A 260 17.83 -12.70 -3.53
N ASN A 261 18.61 -11.87 -2.85
CA ASN A 261 19.22 -10.69 -3.42
C ASN A 261 20.38 -11.05 -4.36
N LYS A 262 21.01 -10.03 -4.94
CA LYS A 262 22.12 -10.19 -5.88
C LYS A 262 23.31 -10.98 -5.32
N ASP A 263 23.53 -10.97 -4.01
CA ASP A 263 24.61 -11.65 -3.32
C ASP A 263 24.17 -13.02 -2.73
N GLY A 264 22.91 -13.43 -2.96
CA GLY A 264 22.34 -14.68 -2.48
C GLY A 264 21.86 -14.63 -1.03
N GLU A 265 21.65 -13.43 -0.46
CA GLU A 265 21.08 -13.26 0.87
C GLU A 265 19.54 -13.25 0.79
N ASP A 266 18.90 -13.81 1.79
CA ASP A 266 17.46 -13.93 1.88
C ASP A 266 16.81 -12.57 2.20
N VAL A 267 15.83 -12.16 1.39
CA VAL A 267 15.01 -10.95 1.58
C VAL A 267 13.54 -11.36 1.67
N PRO A 268 12.89 -11.16 2.81
CA PRO A 268 11.45 -11.34 2.96
C PRO A 268 10.68 -10.32 2.14
N LEU A 269 9.60 -10.77 1.49
CA LEU A 269 8.64 -9.92 0.79
C LEU A 269 7.23 -10.20 1.33
N THR A 270 6.47 -9.14 1.55
CA THR A 270 5.10 -9.18 2.05
C THR A 270 4.18 -8.24 1.28
N SER A 271 2.89 -8.58 1.18
CA SER A 271 1.82 -7.77 0.57
C SER A 271 0.48 -8.16 1.17
N THR A 272 -0.43 -7.20 1.37
CA THR A 272 -1.66 -7.41 2.16
C THR A 272 -2.86 -7.88 1.33
N GLY A 273 -2.73 -7.97 0.02
CA GLY A 273 -3.84 -8.20 -0.89
C GLY A 273 -4.38 -6.88 -1.44
N THR A 274 -5.67 -6.68 -1.41
CA THR A 274 -6.34 -5.46 -1.87
C THR A 274 -7.57 -5.15 -1.01
N LYS A 275 -8.05 -3.90 -1.04
CA LYS A 275 -9.32 -3.48 -0.44
C LYS A 275 -9.47 -3.87 1.04
N PHE A 276 -8.39 -3.76 1.80
CA PHE A 276 -8.36 -4.18 3.20
C PHE A 276 -8.76 -5.63 3.45
N ASP A 277 -8.51 -6.55 2.51
CA ASP A 277 -8.56 -7.98 2.81
C ASP A 277 -7.74 -8.30 4.06
N ASN A 278 -6.61 -7.60 4.21
CA ASN A 278 -5.78 -7.61 5.40
C ASN A 278 -5.07 -6.26 5.56
N PHE A 279 -4.50 -6.04 6.72
CA PHE A 279 -3.35 -5.17 6.92
C PHE A 279 -2.17 -5.98 7.44
N GLY A 280 -0.98 -5.50 7.22
CA GLY A 280 0.24 -6.18 7.62
C GLY A 280 0.77 -5.70 8.97
N ILE A 281 1.34 -6.61 9.72
CA ILE A 281 2.03 -6.37 10.99
C ILE A 281 3.42 -6.97 10.87
N MET A 282 4.43 -6.12 10.79
CA MET A 282 5.83 -6.53 10.81
C MET A 282 6.43 -6.20 12.16
N LYS A 283 7.03 -7.18 12.82
CA LYS A 283 7.80 -6.98 14.04
C LYS A 283 9.27 -7.17 13.73
N ILE A 284 10.05 -6.15 14.04
CA ILE A 284 11.50 -6.14 13.89
C ILE A 284 12.11 -6.10 15.29
N GLN A 285 12.97 -7.04 15.61
CA GLN A 285 13.70 -7.12 16.86
C GLN A 285 15.19 -7.11 16.56
N MET A 286 15.93 -6.35 17.34
CA MET A 286 17.38 -6.34 17.32
C MET A 286 17.91 -6.74 18.68
N ASP A 287 18.77 -7.72 18.68
CA ASP A 287 19.43 -8.15 19.92
C ASP A 287 20.65 -7.26 20.26
N ALA A 288 21.26 -7.53 21.42
CA ALA A 288 22.46 -6.82 21.87
C ALA A 288 23.68 -7.01 20.96
N SER A 289 23.65 -8.00 20.07
CA SER A 289 24.69 -8.29 19.08
C SER A 289 24.45 -7.58 17.74
N ASN A 290 23.35 -6.82 17.63
CA ASN A 290 22.79 -6.25 16.39
C ASN A 290 22.35 -7.32 15.37
N ASP A 291 22.01 -8.51 15.82
CA ASP A 291 21.35 -9.49 14.96
C ASP A 291 19.87 -9.10 14.82
N ILE A 292 19.40 -9.02 13.57
CA ILE A 292 18.04 -8.57 13.22
C ILE A 292 17.16 -9.78 12.99
N SER A 293 16.00 -9.80 13.66
CA SER A 293 14.94 -10.76 13.41
C SER A 293 13.71 -10.00 12.91
N ILE A 294 13.18 -10.41 11.74
CA ILE A 294 12.00 -9.81 11.12
C ILE A 294 10.93 -10.89 11.00
N THR A 295 9.74 -10.60 11.54
CA THR A 295 8.56 -11.43 11.36
C THR A 295 7.45 -10.58 10.77
N ALA A 296 6.71 -11.12 9.80
CA ALA A 296 5.55 -10.46 9.21
C ALA A 296 4.34 -11.39 9.26
N GLN A 297 3.19 -10.81 9.54
CA GLN A 297 1.90 -11.50 9.53
C GLN A 297 0.83 -10.58 8.95
N LEU A 298 -0.23 -11.18 8.44
CA LEU A 298 -1.39 -10.47 7.92
C LEU A 298 -2.55 -10.67 8.89
N LEU A 299 -3.34 -9.62 9.10
CA LEU A 299 -4.51 -9.63 9.97
C LEU A 299 -5.70 -9.03 9.23
N HIS A 300 -6.82 -9.76 9.20
CA HIS A 300 -8.06 -9.21 8.68
C HIS A 300 -8.64 -8.19 9.69
N PRO A 301 -9.15 -7.02 9.25
CA PRO A 301 -9.64 -5.97 10.15
C PRO A 301 -10.69 -6.44 11.17
N SER A 302 -11.55 -7.42 10.83
CA SER A 302 -12.56 -7.95 11.75
C SER A 302 -11.99 -8.79 12.90
N GLU A 303 -10.71 -9.14 12.88
CA GLU A 303 -10.05 -9.88 13.94
C GLU A 303 -9.52 -8.97 15.06
N VAL A 304 -9.51 -7.65 14.82
CA VAL A 304 -9.06 -6.67 15.82
C VAL A 304 -10.15 -6.47 16.90
N THR A 305 -9.76 -6.68 18.15
CA THR A 305 -10.60 -6.35 19.32
C THR A 305 -10.11 -5.03 19.94
N TYR A 306 -10.98 -4.07 20.14
CA TYR A 306 -10.63 -2.73 20.64
C TYR A 306 -11.35 -2.33 21.94
N ASP A 307 -12.32 -3.12 22.40
CA ASP A 307 -13.13 -2.78 23.58
C ASP A 307 -12.37 -2.90 24.92
N SER A 308 -11.20 -3.53 24.91
CA SER A 308 -10.38 -3.75 26.11
C SER A 308 -9.45 -2.59 26.45
N SER A 309 -9.32 -1.59 25.57
CA SER A 309 -8.45 -0.43 25.70
C SER A 309 -9.23 0.85 25.38
N GLU A 310 -9.18 1.84 26.29
CA GLU A 310 -9.80 3.15 26.06
C GLU A 310 -9.14 3.85 24.87
N ALA A 311 -7.81 3.82 24.76
CA ALA A 311 -7.06 4.43 23.67
C ALA A 311 -7.40 3.76 22.31
N ALA A 312 -7.53 2.44 22.27
CA ALA A 312 -7.91 1.73 21.05
C ALA A 312 -9.35 2.03 20.64
N SER A 313 -10.28 2.08 21.60
CA SER A 313 -11.67 2.44 21.35
C SER A 313 -11.79 3.89 20.84
N GLU A 314 -11.07 4.83 21.42
CA GLU A 314 -11.03 6.22 20.97
C GLU A 314 -10.46 6.35 19.56
N ALA A 315 -9.35 5.68 19.26
CA ALA A 315 -8.74 5.66 17.94
C ALA A 315 -9.67 5.07 16.88
N TYR A 316 -10.33 3.94 17.19
CA TYR A 316 -11.34 3.34 16.31
C TYR A 316 -12.44 4.33 15.98
N HIS A 317 -13.08 4.90 16.99
CA HIS A 317 -14.21 5.80 16.80
C HIS A 317 -13.82 7.13 16.16
N SER A 318 -12.61 7.62 16.37
CA SER A 318 -12.11 8.82 15.70
C SER A 318 -12.09 8.63 14.18
N VAL A 319 -11.54 7.53 13.71
CA VAL A 319 -11.49 7.21 12.28
C VAL A 319 -12.89 6.85 11.74
N GLN A 320 -13.69 6.08 12.49
CA GLN A 320 -15.05 5.73 12.10
C GLN A 320 -15.93 6.98 11.93
N ASN A 321 -15.86 7.93 12.85
CA ASN A 321 -16.61 9.19 12.76
C ASN A 321 -16.19 10.02 11.52
N LYS A 322 -14.93 9.99 11.14
CA LYS A 322 -14.44 10.63 9.92
C LYS A 322 -15.05 9.97 8.67
N ILE A 323 -15.07 8.65 8.62
CA ILE A 323 -15.69 7.88 7.54
C ILE A 323 -17.21 8.17 7.49
N ASP A 324 -17.89 8.17 8.63
CA ASP A 324 -19.32 8.43 8.71
C ASP A 324 -19.68 9.84 8.23
N HIS A 325 -18.82 10.82 8.52
CA HIS A 325 -18.97 12.19 8.00
C HIS A 325 -18.96 12.21 6.47
N TYR A 326 -17.98 11.57 5.82
CA TYR A 326 -17.94 11.50 4.36
C TYR A 326 -19.11 10.69 3.78
N ASN A 327 -19.49 9.59 4.41
CA ASN A 327 -20.66 8.81 3.98
C ASN A 327 -21.94 9.63 4.05
N GLN A 328 -22.08 10.52 5.06
CA GLN A 328 -23.22 11.42 5.17
C GLN A 328 -23.19 12.48 4.07
N GLU A 329 -22.06 13.10 3.78
CA GLU A 329 -21.90 14.07 2.70
C GLU A 329 -22.22 13.46 1.33
N LEU A 330 -21.86 12.20 1.14
CA LEU A 330 -22.05 11.44 -0.10
C LEU A 330 -23.36 10.62 -0.12
N SER A 331 -24.26 10.83 0.86
CA SER A 331 -25.50 10.04 0.98
C SER A 331 -26.40 10.12 -0.24
N TYR A 332 -26.31 11.19 -1.02
CA TYR A 332 -27.04 11.34 -2.28
C TYR A 332 -26.67 10.27 -3.33
N LEU A 333 -25.52 9.63 -3.22
CA LEU A 333 -25.10 8.53 -4.10
C LEU A 333 -25.91 7.24 -3.89
N TYR A 334 -26.61 7.14 -2.75
CA TYR A 334 -27.46 6.00 -2.41
C TYR A 334 -28.94 6.25 -2.77
N GLU A 335 -29.26 7.41 -3.38
CA GLU A 335 -30.61 7.67 -3.89
C GLU A 335 -30.88 6.76 -5.10
N VAL A 336 -32.04 6.10 -5.09
CA VAL A 336 -32.43 5.20 -6.17
C VAL A 336 -32.66 6.00 -7.45
N LEU A 337 -31.86 5.77 -8.46
CA LEU A 337 -31.95 6.41 -9.78
C LEU A 337 -32.80 5.62 -10.75
N GLY A 338 -32.98 4.33 -10.53
CA GLY A 338 -33.76 3.44 -11.38
C GLY A 338 -33.69 2.00 -10.90
N THR A 339 -34.21 1.09 -11.71
CA THR A 339 -34.22 -0.35 -11.40
C THR A 339 -33.65 -1.13 -12.58
N ALA A 340 -32.69 -1.99 -12.33
CA ALA A 340 -32.19 -2.96 -13.30
C ALA A 340 -33.08 -4.21 -13.25
N GLU A 341 -33.77 -4.54 -14.36
CA GLU A 341 -34.61 -5.74 -14.44
C GLU A 341 -33.78 -7.04 -14.40
N THR A 342 -32.54 -6.97 -14.86
CA THR A 342 -31.57 -8.09 -14.87
C THR A 342 -30.21 -7.61 -14.44
N GLU A 343 -29.37 -8.52 -13.98
CA GLU A 343 -27.95 -8.21 -13.71
C GLU A 343 -27.25 -7.69 -14.97
N LEU A 344 -26.56 -6.55 -14.82
CA LEU A 344 -25.63 -6.05 -15.82
C LEU A 344 -24.22 -6.46 -15.38
N THR A 345 -23.65 -7.47 -16.05
CA THR A 345 -22.45 -8.14 -15.58
C THR A 345 -21.20 -7.79 -16.39
N ILE A 346 -20.05 -7.82 -15.71
CA ILE A 346 -18.71 -7.75 -16.31
C ILE A 346 -18.15 -9.16 -16.64
N ASN A 347 -18.87 -10.22 -16.25
CA ASN A 347 -18.42 -11.60 -16.31
C ASN A 347 -19.08 -12.34 -17.48
N ASN A 348 -18.51 -13.49 -17.83
CA ASN A 348 -19.16 -14.49 -18.68
C ASN A 348 -20.15 -15.36 -17.90
N ALA A 349 -20.79 -16.30 -18.55
CA ALA A 349 -21.77 -17.21 -17.94
C ALA A 349 -21.17 -18.10 -16.83
N GLU A 350 -19.87 -18.32 -16.84
CA GLU A 350 -19.12 -19.08 -15.84
C GLU A 350 -18.65 -18.22 -14.65
N GLY A 351 -19.02 -16.93 -14.61
CA GLY A 351 -18.61 -15.99 -13.56
C GLY A 351 -17.18 -15.45 -13.71
N VAL A 352 -16.50 -15.72 -14.80
CA VAL A 352 -15.14 -15.26 -15.06
C VAL A 352 -15.18 -13.87 -15.69
N ARG A 353 -14.37 -12.93 -15.18
CA ARG A 353 -14.27 -11.57 -15.68
C ARG A 353 -13.91 -11.53 -17.17
N ARG A 354 -14.79 -10.96 -17.99
CA ARG A 354 -14.68 -10.91 -19.44
C ARG A 354 -14.59 -9.50 -20.04
N ILE A 355 -15.01 -8.48 -19.33
CA ILE A 355 -15.15 -7.10 -19.82
C ILE A 355 -13.92 -6.55 -20.54
N ARG A 356 -12.71 -7.07 -20.27
CA ARG A 356 -11.46 -6.67 -20.94
C ARG A 356 -11.16 -7.46 -22.22
N SER A 357 -11.82 -8.60 -22.42
CA SER A 357 -11.47 -9.55 -23.50
C SER A 357 -12.64 -9.90 -24.41
N GLY A 358 -13.85 -9.40 -24.11
CA GLY A 358 -15.03 -9.70 -24.90
C GLY A 358 -16.24 -8.89 -24.47
N GLU A 359 -17.31 -9.02 -25.26
CA GLU A 359 -18.59 -8.35 -25.06
C GLU A 359 -19.27 -8.79 -23.75
N THR A 360 -19.87 -7.82 -23.05
CA THR A 360 -20.71 -8.03 -21.85
C THR A 360 -21.85 -7.03 -21.88
N ASN A 361 -23.02 -7.42 -21.33
CA ASN A 361 -24.20 -6.53 -21.31
C ASN A 361 -23.97 -5.22 -20.55
N LEU A 362 -23.10 -5.21 -19.51
CA LEU A 362 -22.74 -3.95 -18.83
C LEU A 362 -21.82 -3.10 -19.71
N GLY A 363 -20.90 -3.73 -20.46
CA GLY A 363 -20.05 -3.01 -21.42
C GLY A 363 -20.86 -2.31 -22.50
N ASP A 364 -21.86 -3.00 -23.05
CA ASP A 364 -22.79 -2.45 -24.04
C ASP A 364 -23.61 -1.31 -23.46
N PHE A 365 -24.17 -1.50 -22.26
CA PHE A 365 -24.95 -0.46 -21.56
C PHE A 365 -24.13 0.79 -21.33
N VAL A 366 -22.87 0.67 -20.85
CA VAL A 366 -21.99 1.82 -20.60
C VAL A 366 -21.63 2.53 -21.91
N ALA A 367 -21.32 1.79 -22.97
CA ALA A 367 -21.02 2.38 -24.27
C ALA A 367 -22.24 3.11 -24.86
N ASP A 368 -23.43 2.53 -24.76
CA ASP A 368 -24.68 3.16 -25.21
C ASP A 368 -25.03 4.41 -24.37
N ALA A 369 -24.80 4.40 -23.06
CA ALA A 369 -24.97 5.55 -22.20
C ALA A 369 -24.05 6.71 -22.62
N TYR A 370 -22.76 6.46 -22.85
CA TYR A 370 -21.84 7.49 -23.35
C TYR A 370 -22.24 8.00 -24.72
N ARG A 371 -22.60 7.09 -25.65
CA ARG A 371 -23.06 7.47 -26.99
C ARG A 371 -24.27 8.41 -26.90
N SER A 372 -25.23 8.08 -26.04
CA SER A 372 -26.45 8.87 -25.85
C SER A 372 -26.18 10.25 -25.23
N ILE A 373 -25.40 10.30 -24.14
CA ILE A 373 -25.07 11.55 -23.43
C ILE A 373 -24.26 12.49 -24.31
N CYS A 374 -23.28 11.96 -25.04
CA CYS A 374 -22.41 12.74 -25.92
C CYS A 374 -23.04 13.03 -27.30
N GLN A 375 -24.23 12.47 -27.60
CA GLN A 375 -24.87 12.54 -28.91
C GLN A 375 -23.94 12.12 -30.04
N ALA A 376 -23.13 11.10 -29.80
CA ALA A 376 -22.13 10.59 -30.72
C ALA A 376 -22.70 9.41 -31.55
N ASP A 377 -22.15 9.20 -32.76
CA ASP A 377 -22.50 8.06 -33.61
C ASP A 377 -21.91 6.76 -33.07
N ILE A 378 -20.73 6.83 -32.42
CA ILE A 378 -19.96 5.70 -31.89
C ILE A 378 -19.43 6.06 -30.50
N ALA A 379 -19.40 5.10 -29.58
CA ALA A 379 -18.69 5.19 -28.32
C ALA A 379 -17.75 3.98 -28.12
N LEU A 380 -16.52 4.26 -27.69
CA LEU A 380 -15.54 3.26 -27.31
C LEU A 380 -15.18 3.47 -25.83
N VAL A 381 -15.30 2.44 -25.03
CA VAL A 381 -15.02 2.49 -23.60
C VAL A 381 -13.98 1.44 -23.25
N ASN A 382 -12.98 1.84 -22.45
CA ASN A 382 -12.01 0.89 -21.92
C ASN A 382 -12.69 -0.04 -20.91
N GLY A 383 -12.77 -1.33 -21.22
CA GLY A 383 -13.35 -2.33 -20.30
C GLY A 383 -12.66 -2.43 -18.94
N GLY A 384 -11.40 -1.97 -18.83
CA GLY A 384 -10.68 -1.86 -17.57
C GLY A 384 -11.27 -0.84 -16.59
N GLY A 385 -11.93 0.20 -17.10
CA GLY A 385 -12.62 1.22 -16.29
C GLY A 385 -13.95 0.76 -15.68
N ILE A 386 -14.52 -0.36 -16.16
CA ILE A 386 -15.76 -0.94 -15.63
C ILE A 386 -15.38 -1.99 -14.58
N ARG A 387 -15.48 -1.60 -13.30
CA ARG A 387 -14.83 -2.36 -12.19
C ARG A 387 -15.76 -3.37 -11.51
N ALA A 388 -17.07 -3.19 -11.54
CA ALA A 388 -18.05 -4.04 -10.88
C ALA A 388 -19.29 -4.24 -11.75
N SER A 389 -20.02 -5.34 -11.52
CA SER A 389 -21.36 -5.59 -12.09
C SER A 389 -22.41 -4.76 -11.35
N ILE A 390 -23.55 -4.52 -12.01
CA ILE A 390 -24.75 -3.91 -11.40
C ILE A 390 -25.74 -5.05 -11.19
N SER A 391 -26.11 -5.30 -9.93
CA SER A 391 -27.09 -6.34 -9.59
C SER A 391 -28.49 -5.97 -10.09
N ALA A 392 -29.34 -6.97 -10.33
CA ALA A 392 -30.77 -6.73 -10.54
C ALA A 392 -31.40 -6.13 -9.29
N GLY A 393 -32.30 -5.18 -9.45
CA GLY A 393 -32.93 -4.42 -8.37
C GLY A 393 -32.70 -2.93 -8.50
N ASP A 394 -32.80 -2.22 -7.37
CA ASP A 394 -32.60 -0.79 -7.33
C ASP A 394 -31.13 -0.43 -7.65
N VAL A 395 -30.97 0.61 -8.48
CA VAL A 395 -29.68 1.16 -8.90
C VAL A 395 -29.55 2.55 -8.30
N THR A 396 -28.48 2.76 -7.57
CA THR A 396 -28.13 4.02 -6.91
C THR A 396 -26.98 4.70 -7.62
#